data_7c78a209514f27cb8f434f08f897824b
#
_entry.id   7c78a209514f27cb8f434f08f897824b
#
_cell.length_a   1.000
_cell.length_b   1.000
_cell.length_c   1.000
_cell.angle_alpha   90.00
_cell.angle_beta   90.00
_cell.angle_gamma   90.00
#
_symmetry.space_group_name_H-M   'P 1'
#
loop_
_entity.id
_entity.type
_entity.pdbx_description
1 polymer ?
#
loop_
_entity_poly.entity_id
_entity_poly.type
_entity_poly.pdbx_seq_one_letter_code
_entity_poly.pdbx_strand_id
1 'polypeptide(L)'
;MQNNKVVITGIGILSSLGEGVDVHWNAFSKAGTEPRLDKETFAPYTVHPLGEVDWSLQIPKRGDQRQMETWQRLGTYAAGLALQDAGMKDDEALCATMDMVVGAGGGERDITVDMQILDEGRRFADRGNDRGVMLNEKLSTELRPTLFLAQLSNLLAGNISIVHKVTGSSRTFMGEEGSGLSAIETAAARIRTGQSTHALVGGSYNAEHFDMILGHELGGLLKHDGWAPLWSRDGSAGGGMVSGSGGVFLVLESADHAAKRGARAYAEVAGIESAQIRRDNADLANTIRELVLAANDGKEPSYVVSGASGAHDATGAEKTALDALSSAYRGISGLTGHMREAQFPLALALAAISVWKGEAFAPLDASEKDAGGPISEAIVTIVGATRAEGAAKLVRI
;
A
#
# COMPACT_ATOMS: atom_id res chain seq x y z
N MET A 1 4.99 -2.02 -32.40
CA MET A 1 4.56 -2.83 -31.25
C MET A 1 3.14 -2.40 -30.91
N GLN A 2 2.23 -3.34 -30.68
CA GLN A 2 0.87 -3.02 -30.29
C GLN A 2 0.92 -2.51 -28.84
N ASN A 3 0.49 -1.29 -28.61
CA ASN A 3 0.46 -0.70 -27.26
C ASN A 3 -0.92 -1.00 -26.66
N ASN A 4 -1.02 -2.09 -25.89
CA ASN A 4 -2.27 -2.49 -25.28
C ASN A 4 -2.68 -1.51 -24.17
N LYS A 5 -3.95 -1.11 -24.17
CA LYS A 5 -4.51 -0.39 -23.02
C LYS A 5 -4.55 -1.31 -21.81
N VAL A 6 -4.22 -0.76 -20.64
CA VAL A 6 -4.24 -1.46 -19.36
C VAL A 6 -5.44 -0.98 -18.56
N VAL A 7 -6.26 -1.92 -18.12
CA VAL A 7 -7.48 -1.61 -17.37
C VAL A 7 -7.48 -2.31 -16.01
N ILE A 8 -8.09 -1.70 -15.00
CA ILE A 8 -8.29 -2.29 -13.68
C ILE A 8 -9.65 -2.99 -13.68
N THR A 9 -9.66 -4.30 -13.50
CA THR A 9 -10.89 -5.11 -13.53
C THR A 9 -11.26 -5.70 -12.19
N GLY A 10 -10.34 -5.72 -11.23
CA GLY A 10 -10.61 -6.16 -9.86
C GLY A 10 -9.87 -5.32 -8.84
N ILE A 11 -10.55 -5.06 -7.73
CA ILE A 11 -10.03 -4.27 -6.59
C ILE A 11 -10.30 -5.05 -5.31
N GLY A 12 -9.25 -5.38 -4.56
CA GLY A 12 -9.33 -5.94 -3.23
C GLY A 12 -8.66 -5.00 -2.23
N ILE A 13 -9.42 -4.46 -1.30
CA ILE A 13 -8.94 -3.56 -0.25
C ILE A 13 -9.38 -4.10 1.10
N LEU A 14 -8.45 -4.16 2.04
CA LEU A 14 -8.68 -4.37 3.46
C LEU A 14 -7.90 -3.30 4.23
N SER A 15 -8.58 -2.50 5.04
CA SER A 15 -7.95 -1.41 5.82
C SER A 15 -8.65 -1.22 7.17
N SER A 16 -8.25 -0.20 7.91
CA SER A 16 -8.93 0.23 9.15
C SER A 16 -10.41 0.55 8.95
N LEU A 17 -10.83 0.87 7.73
CA LEU A 17 -12.23 1.17 7.37
C LEU A 17 -13.07 -0.09 7.17
N GLY A 18 -12.43 -1.24 6.94
CA GLY A 18 -13.07 -2.52 6.62
C GLY A 18 -12.61 -3.08 5.28
N GLU A 19 -13.46 -3.88 4.62
CA GLU A 19 -13.12 -4.55 3.36
C GLU A 19 -13.99 -4.13 2.18
N GLY A 20 -13.38 -4.17 0.99
CA GLY A 20 -14.05 -4.04 -0.29
C GLY A 20 -14.30 -2.61 -0.76
N VAL A 21 -14.74 -2.52 -2.01
CA VAL A 21 -14.90 -1.26 -2.77
C VAL A 21 -15.96 -0.34 -2.14
N ASP A 22 -17.14 -0.89 -1.80
CA ASP A 22 -18.26 -0.08 -1.34
C ASP A 22 -18.03 0.55 0.04
N VAL A 23 -17.35 -0.17 0.95
CA VAL A 23 -17.00 0.36 2.28
C VAL A 23 -16.07 1.57 2.13
N HIS A 24 -15.05 1.45 1.29
CA HIS A 24 -14.10 2.53 1.05
C HIS A 24 -14.75 3.70 0.30
N TRP A 25 -15.56 3.40 -0.73
CA TRP A 25 -16.33 4.45 -1.41
C TRP A 25 -17.19 5.27 -0.42
N ASN A 26 -17.96 4.59 0.42
CA ASN A 26 -18.85 5.24 1.38
C ASN A 26 -18.09 6.07 2.41
N ALA A 27 -16.92 5.61 2.85
CA ALA A 27 -16.10 6.33 3.82
C ALA A 27 -15.49 7.61 3.22
N PHE A 28 -14.95 7.52 1.99
CA PHE A 28 -14.29 8.65 1.34
C PHE A 28 -15.25 9.65 0.68
N SER A 29 -16.42 9.23 0.25
CA SER A 29 -17.42 10.13 -0.36
C SER A 29 -18.22 10.94 0.65
N LYS A 30 -18.19 10.56 1.94
CA LYS A 30 -18.92 11.26 3.00
C LYS A 30 -18.02 12.26 3.72
N ALA A 31 -18.37 13.54 3.66
CA ALA A 31 -17.68 14.57 4.44
C ALA A 31 -17.79 14.31 5.95
N GLY A 32 -16.70 14.55 6.68
CA GLY A 32 -16.67 14.38 8.13
C GLY A 32 -16.62 12.92 8.61
N THR A 33 -16.22 11.99 7.75
CA THR A 33 -15.92 10.62 8.17
C THR A 33 -14.75 10.66 9.15
N GLU A 34 -14.95 10.09 10.34
CA GLU A 34 -13.89 9.99 11.34
C GLU A 34 -13.03 8.75 11.12
N PRO A 35 -11.69 8.86 11.27
CA PRO A 35 -10.80 7.71 11.19
C PRO A 35 -10.95 6.81 12.41
N ARG A 36 -10.77 5.52 12.20
CA ARG A 36 -10.59 4.56 13.30
C ARG A 36 -9.15 4.66 13.83
N LEU A 37 -8.99 4.85 15.14
CA LEU A 37 -7.69 5.10 15.77
C LEU A 37 -7.49 4.24 17.01
N ASP A 38 -6.29 3.67 17.16
CA ASP A 38 -5.76 3.14 18.41
C ASP A 38 -4.70 4.12 18.94
N LYS A 39 -4.95 4.68 20.12
CA LYS A 39 -4.10 5.65 20.81
C LYS A 39 -3.46 5.07 22.08
N GLU A 40 -3.73 3.81 22.39
CA GLU A 40 -3.39 3.19 23.66
C GLU A 40 -2.34 2.09 23.49
N THR A 41 -2.54 1.13 22.59
CA THR A 41 -1.70 -0.06 22.43
C THR A 41 -0.24 0.29 22.14
N PHE A 42 -0.01 1.30 21.31
CA PHE A 42 1.32 1.73 20.86
C PHE A 42 1.71 3.12 21.40
N ALA A 43 1.09 3.58 22.49
CA ALA A 43 1.38 4.89 23.07
C ALA A 43 2.89 5.15 23.23
N PRO A 44 3.42 6.35 22.89
CA PRO A 44 2.68 7.58 22.55
C PRO A 44 2.19 7.68 21.11
N TYR A 45 2.44 6.68 20.28
CA TYR A 45 2.08 6.68 18.85
C TYR A 45 0.62 6.29 18.65
N THR A 46 0.01 6.89 17.61
CA THR A 46 -1.32 6.52 17.16
C THR A 46 -1.21 5.70 15.89
N VAL A 47 -2.03 4.66 15.74
CA VAL A 47 -2.13 3.86 14.52
C VAL A 47 -3.59 3.77 14.06
N HIS A 48 -3.79 3.50 12.76
CA HIS A 48 -5.09 3.10 12.21
C HIS A 48 -5.19 1.58 12.25
N PRO A 49 -5.87 1.00 13.25
CA PRO A 49 -5.91 -0.44 13.45
C PRO A 49 -6.88 -1.12 12.50
N LEU A 50 -6.62 -2.39 12.21
CA LEU A 50 -7.60 -3.25 11.57
C LEU A 50 -8.81 -3.50 12.46
N GLY A 51 -9.94 -3.83 11.83
CA GLY A 51 -11.05 -4.46 12.50
C GLY A 51 -10.85 -5.96 12.71
N GLU A 52 -11.85 -6.59 13.28
CA GLU A 52 -11.93 -8.04 13.25
C GLU A 52 -12.07 -8.52 11.80
N VAL A 53 -11.25 -9.50 11.41
CA VAL A 53 -11.23 -10.07 10.07
C VAL A 53 -11.47 -11.58 10.17
N ASP A 54 -12.49 -12.07 9.49
CA ASP A 54 -12.65 -13.52 9.29
C ASP A 54 -11.73 -13.97 8.14
N TRP A 55 -10.51 -14.35 8.50
CA TRP A 55 -9.52 -14.83 7.54
C TRP A 55 -10.00 -15.99 6.69
N SER A 56 -10.96 -16.80 7.19
CA SER A 56 -11.44 -18.00 6.49
C SER A 56 -12.18 -17.71 5.19
N LEU A 57 -12.70 -16.48 5.02
CA LEU A 57 -13.40 -16.07 3.79
C LEU A 57 -12.48 -16.04 2.57
N GLN A 58 -11.21 -15.73 2.74
CA GLN A 58 -10.24 -15.70 1.66
C GLN A 58 -9.10 -16.71 1.84
N ILE A 59 -8.84 -17.20 3.06
CA ILE A 59 -7.79 -18.16 3.41
C ILE A 59 -8.43 -19.34 4.15
N PRO A 60 -9.11 -20.27 3.46
CA PRO A 60 -10.00 -21.23 4.12
C PRO A 60 -9.26 -22.26 4.98
N LYS A 61 -7.99 -22.56 4.70
CA LYS A 61 -7.25 -23.57 5.47
C LYS A 61 -6.57 -22.95 6.69
N ARG A 62 -6.97 -23.37 7.88
CA ARG A 62 -6.33 -22.92 9.15
C ARG A 62 -4.81 -23.19 9.21
N GLY A 63 -4.33 -24.22 8.50
CA GLY A 63 -2.91 -24.52 8.39
C GLY A 63 -2.15 -23.40 7.70
N ASP A 64 -2.68 -22.90 6.58
CA ASP A 64 -2.10 -21.79 5.82
C ASP A 64 -2.12 -20.49 6.65
N GLN A 65 -3.25 -20.19 7.31
CA GLN A 65 -3.36 -19.00 8.20
C GLN A 65 -2.30 -19.00 9.31
N ARG A 66 -1.99 -20.16 9.90
CA ARG A 66 -1.01 -20.27 11.01
C ARG A 66 0.45 -20.12 10.57
N GLN A 67 0.74 -20.35 9.30
CA GLN A 67 2.09 -20.19 8.77
C GLN A 67 2.42 -18.75 8.38
N MET A 68 1.38 -17.92 8.17
CA MET A 68 1.51 -16.53 7.76
C MET A 68 1.59 -15.59 8.98
N GLU A 69 2.46 -14.58 8.90
CA GLU A 69 2.35 -13.39 9.75
C GLU A 69 1.17 -12.52 9.33
N THR A 70 0.82 -11.52 10.15
CA THR A 70 -0.36 -10.68 9.90
C THR A 70 -0.26 -9.96 8.57
N TRP A 71 0.89 -9.38 8.24
CA TRP A 71 1.09 -8.70 6.95
C TRP A 71 0.89 -9.64 5.74
N GLN A 72 1.30 -10.91 5.85
CA GLN A 72 1.10 -11.91 4.79
C GLN A 72 -0.38 -12.31 4.67
N ARG A 73 -1.07 -12.47 5.81
CA ARG A 73 -2.53 -12.72 5.80
C ARG A 73 -3.29 -11.57 5.16
N LEU A 74 -2.92 -10.32 5.48
CA LEU A 74 -3.51 -9.13 4.89
C LEU A 74 -3.40 -9.13 3.36
N GLY A 75 -2.19 -9.34 2.85
CA GLY A 75 -1.96 -9.36 1.41
C GLY A 75 -2.64 -10.54 0.71
N THR A 76 -2.57 -11.74 1.30
CA THR A 76 -3.24 -12.92 0.74
C THR A 76 -4.77 -12.74 0.74
N TYR A 77 -5.33 -12.16 1.79
CA TYR A 77 -6.75 -11.84 1.88
C TYR A 77 -7.18 -10.82 0.83
N ALA A 78 -6.47 -9.70 0.71
CA ALA A 78 -6.76 -8.67 -0.27
C ALA A 78 -6.61 -9.16 -1.71
N ALA A 79 -5.65 -10.06 -1.97
CA ALA A 79 -5.52 -10.73 -3.27
C ALA A 79 -6.77 -11.56 -3.62
N GLY A 80 -7.31 -12.30 -2.65
CA GLY A 80 -8.56 -13.04 -2.81
C GLY A 80 -9.75 -12.15 -3.10
N LEU A 81 -9.85 -10.99 -2.43
CA LEU A 81 -10.88 -9.98 -2.71
C LEU A 81 -10.76 -9.42 -4.14
N ALA A 82 -9.55 -9.11 -4.59
CA ALA A 82 -9.31 -8.61 -5.95
C ALA A 82 -9.71 -9.62 -7.03
N LEU A 83 -9.35 -10.88 -6.84
CA LEU A 83 -9.73 -11.97 -7.74
C LEU A 83 -11.25 -12.18 -7.76
N GLN A 84 -11.89 -12.12 -6.60
CA GLN A 84 -13.35 -12.22 -6.48
C GLN A 84 -14.05 -11.08 -7.20
N ASP A 85 -13.60 -9.84 -7.01
CA ASP A 85 -14.15 -8.66 -7.64
C ASP A 85 -13.94 -8.66 -9.17
N ALA A 86 -12.81 -9.21 -9.64
CA ALA A 86 -12.54 -9.43 -11.06
C ALA A 86 -13.36 -10.60 -11.68
N GLY A 87 -14.05 -11.41 -10.87
CA GLY A 87 -14.71 -12.64 -11.33
C GLY A 87 -13.73 -13.72 -11.79
N MET A 88 -12.53 -13.76 -11.20
CA MET A 88 -11.46 -14.72 -11.53
C MET A 88 -11.15 -15.69 -10.37
N LYS A 89 -11.74 -15.47 -9.18
CA LYS A 89 -11.52 -16.35 -8.04
C LYS A 89 -12.00 -17.76 -8.41
N ASP A 90 -11.17 -18.75 -8.13
CA ASP A 90 -11.42 -20.16 -8.41
C ASP A 90 -11.43 -20.55 -9.93
N ASP A 91 -11.11 -19.62 -10.84
CA ASP A 91 -10.81 -19.95 -12.23
C ASP A 91 -9.33 -20.36 -12.36
N GLU A 92 -9.08 -21.66 -12.25
CA GLU A 92 -7.71 -22.20 -12.30
C GLU A 92 -6.98 -21.87 -13.61
N ALA A 93 -7.67 -21.79 -14.74
CA ALA A 93 -7.05 -21.50 -16.03
C ALA A 93 -6.57 -20.05 -16.11
N LEU A 94 -7.38 -19.10 -15.65
CA LEU A 94 -7.00 -17.70 -15.56
C LEU A 94 -5.90 -17.49 -14.51
N CYS A 95 -6.07 -18.03 -13.30
CA CYS A 95 -5.08 -17.88 -12.24
C CYS A 95 -3.71 -18.51 -12.59
N ALA A 96 -3.69 -19.67 -13.27
CA ALA A 96 -2.45 -20.34 -13.65
C ALA A 96 -1.58 -19.54 -14.63
N THR A 97 -2.17 -18.66 -15.44
CA THR A 97 -1.46 -17.83 -16.41
C THR A 97 -1.32 -16.37 -15.99
N MET A 98 -1.91 -15.99 -14.85
CA MET A 98 -1.87 -14.64 -14.30
C MET A 98 -0.47 -14.34 -13.74
N ASP A 99 0.16 -13.27 -14.23
CA ASP A 99 1.37 -12.75 -13.61
C ASP A 99 1.06 -12.19 -12.23
N MET A 100 2.04 -12.25 -11.31
CA MET A 100 1.91 -11.71 -9.97
C MET A 100 3.08 -10.78 -9.66
N VAL A 101 2.78 -9.52 -9.31
CA VAL A 101 3.81 -8.54 -8.98
C VAL A 101 3.49 -7.90 -7.64
N VAL A 102 4.36 -8.08 -6.66
CA VAL A 102 4.08 -7.74 -5.26
C VAL A 102 5.08 -6.72 -4.75
N GLY A 103 4.59 -5.65 -4.11
CA GLY A 103 5.35 -4.81 -3.21
C GLY A 103 5.30 -5.40 -1.80
N ALA A 104 6.46 -5.75 -1.23
CA ALA A 104 6.52 -6.35 0.10
C ALA A 104 7.75 -5.90 0.87
N GLY A 105 7.57 -5.62 2.15
CA GLY A 105 8.64 -5.28 3.08
C GLY A 105 9.31 -6.48 3.71
N GLY A 106 10.05 -6.24 4.78
CA GLY A 106 10.52 -7.29 5.68
C GLY A 106 9.39 -7.83 6.55
N GLY A 107 9.54 -9.03 7.07
CA GLY A 107 8.57 -9.64 7.95
C GLY A 107 8.65 -9.15 9.39
N GLU A 108 7.64 -9.47 10.16
CA GLU A 108 7.51 -9.15 11.57
C GLU A 108 8.47 -10.01 12.42
N ARG A 109 9.06 -9.41 13.44
CA ARG A 109 9.95 -10.11 14.40
C ARG A 109 9.12 -10.77 15.50
N ASP A 110 9.71 -11.76 16.18
CA ASP A 110 9.13 -12.29 17.42
C ASP A 110 9.57 -11.40 18.59
N ILE A 111 8.72 -10.46 18.95
CA ILE A 111 8.99 -9.48 20.01
C ILE A 111 9.18 -10.16 21.37
N THR A 112 8.48 -11.26 21.64
CA THR A 112 8.61 -11.98 22.92
C THR A 112 10.02 -12.55 23.06
N VAL A 113 10.52 -13.21 22.02
CA VAL A 113 11.89 -13.77 22.02
C VAL A 113 12.93 -12.65 22.04
N ASP A 114 12.74 -11.58 21.27
CA ASP A 114 13.65 -10.44 21.27
C ASP A 114 13.76 -9.80 22.67
N MET A 115 12.65 -9.60 23.38
CA MET A 115 12.64 -9.06 24.74
C MET A 115 13.33 -10.00 25.74
N GLN A 116 13.10 -11.31 25.64
CA GLN A 116 13.81 -12.30 26.48
C GLN A 116 15.31 -12.25 26.25
N ILE A 117 15.76 -12.19 24.98
CA ILE A 117 17.19 -12.08 24.64
C ILE A 117 17.81 -10.80 25.23
N LEU A 118 17.10 -9.68 25.13
CA LEU A 118 17.57 -8.40 25.68
C LEU A 118 17.68 -8.44 27.22
N ASP A 119 16.67 -8.97 27.90
CA ASP A 119 16.64 -9.04 29.37
C ASP A 119 17.69 -10.01 29.92
N GLU A 120 17.81 -11.20 29.35
CA GLU A 120 18.83 -12.15 29.73
C GLU A 120 20.23 -11.67 29.33
N GLY A 121 20.38 -11.06 28.15
CA GLY A 121 21.64 -10.49 27.69
C GLY A 121 22.25 -9.44 28.61
N ARG A 122 21.41 -8.66 29.34
CA ARG A 122 21.84 -7.72 30.38
C ARG A 122 22.53 -8.44 31.58
N ARG A 123 22.05 -9.63 31.93
CA ARG A 123 22.60 -10.44 33.04
C ARG A 123 23.97 -11.03 32.69
N PHE A 124 24.28 -11.18 31.38
CA PHE A 124 25.52 -11.74 30.87
C PHE A 124 26.43 -10.69 30.22
N ALA A 125 26.21 -9.39 30.49
CA ALA A 125 26.93 -8.30 29.81
C ALA A 125 28.46 -8.45 29.88
N ASP A 126 28.99 -8.94 31.01
CA ASP A 126 30.42 -9.12 31.24
C ASP A 126 30.94 -10.53 30.94
N ARG A 127 30.11 -11.42 30.39
CA ARG A 127 30.42 -12.85 30.16
C ARG A 127 30.24 -13.21 28.68
N GLY A 128 31.16 -12.79 27.84
CA GLY A 128 31.03 -12.91 26.38
C GLY A 128 30.65 -14.29 25.84
N ASN A 129 31.30 -15.36 26.33
CA ASN A 129 30.97 -16.73 25.90
C ASN A 129 29.62 -17.20 26.40
N ASP A 130 29.29 -16.92 27.67
CA ASP A 130 27.99 -17.31 28.24
C ASP A 130 26.83 -16.61 27.54
N ARG A 131 27.02 -15.34 27.13
CA ARG A 131 26.05 -14.60 26.34
C ARG A 131 25.81 -15.25 24.97
N GLY A 132 26.86 -15.71 24.30
CA GLY A 132 26.75 -16.41 23.01
C GLY A 132 26.02 -17.75 23.14
N VAL A 133 26.27 -18.50 24.20
CA VAL A 133 25.57 -19.77 24.49
C VAL A 133 24.08 -19.50 24.76
N MET A 134 23.74 -18.53 25.61
CA MET A 134 22.37 -18.13 25.91
C MET A 134 21.63 -17.71 24.63
N LEU A 135 22.25 -16.87 23.81
CA LEU A 135 21.66 -16.42 22.55
C LEU A 135 21.36 -17.60 21.62
N ASN A 136 22.33 -18.51 21.42
CA ASN A 136 22.14 -19.67 20.58
C ASN A 136 21.05 -20.62 21.10
N GLU A 137 21.00 -20.84 22.41
CA GLU A 137 19.95 -21.62 23.05
C GLU A 137 18.57 -21.01 22.81
N LYS A 138 18.38 -19.73 23.11
CA LYS A 138 17.13 -19.03 22.89
C LYS A 138 16.66 -19.08 21.43
N LEU A 139 17.54 -18.76 20.50
CA LEU A 139 17.20 -18.79 19.06
C LEU A 139 16.83 -20.19 18.56
N SER A 140 17.43 -21.25 19.15
CA SER A 140 17.14 -22.62 18.72
C SER A 140 15.90 -23.25 19.38
N THR A 141 15.48 -22.77 20.56
CA THR A 141 14.39 -23.37 21.32
C THR A 141 13.11 -22.54 21.34
N GLU A 142 13.22 -21.21 21.34
CA GLU A 142 12.07 -20.31 21.50
C GLU A 142 11.52 -19.78 20.18
N LEU A 143 12.38 -19.62 19.15
CA LEU A 143 11.89 -19.17 17.87
C LEU A 143 11.05 -20.24 17.16
N ARG A 144 9.88 -19.85 16.69
CA ARG A 144 9.07 -20.68 15.84
C ARG A 144 9.84 -21.04 14.56
N PRO A 145 10.00 -22.34 14.19
CA PRO A 145 10.80 -22.73 13.03
C PRO A 145 10.34 -22.09 11.70
N THR A 146 9.04 -21.74 11.61
CA THR A 146 8.45 -21.11 10.42
C THR A 146 8.67 -19.59 10.35
N LEU A 147 9.17 -18.95 11.42
CA LEU A 147 9.35 -17.49 11.47
C LEU A 147 10.34 -17.02 10.38
N PHE A 148 11.40 -17.79 10.12
CA PHE A 148 12.34 -17.47 9.03
C PHE A 148 11.62 -17.32 7.69
N LEU A 149 10.71 -18.22 7.36
CA LEU A 149 9.91 -18.14 6.14
C LEU A 149 8.96 -16.96 6.16
N ALA A 150 8.32 -16.71 7.31
CA ALA A 150 7.38 -15.61 7.49
C ALA A 150 8.04 -14.21 7.35
N GLN A 151 9.35 -14.13 7.51
CA GLN A 151 10.10 -12.88 7.35
C GLN A 151 10.55 -12.59 5.90
N LEU A 152 10.42 -13.55 4.98
CA LEU A 152 10.84 -13.35 3.60
C LEU A 152 9.77 -12.62 2.79
N SER A 153 10.14 -11.49 2.20
CA SER A 153 9.22 -10.64 1.41
C SER A 153 8.55 -11.38 0.24
N ASN A 154 9.29 -12.27 -0.43
CA ASN A 154 8.77 -13.05 -1.56
C ASN A 154 7.74 -14.11 -1.14
N LEU A 155 7.62 -14.42 0.14
CA LEU A 155 6.62 -15.39 0.60
C LEU A 155 5.21 -14.84 0.64
N LEU A 156 5.00 -13.54 0.55
CA LEU A 156 3.65 -13.02 0.27
C LEU A 156 3.15 -13.56 -1.07
N ALA A 157 3.95 -13.44 -2.12
CA ALA A 157 3.62 -14.03 -3.42
C ALA A 157 3.47 -15.56 -3.34
N GLY A 158 4.33 -16.24 -2.59
CA GLY A 158 4.23 -17.68 -2.35
C GLY A 158 2.91 -18.09 -1.70
N ASN A 159 2.47 -17.37 -0.67
CA ASN A 159 1.21 -17.63 0.02
C ASN A 159 -0.01 -17.38 -0.90
N ILE A 160 0.00 -16.27 -1.68
CA ILE A 160 -1.04 -16.01 -2.68
C ILE A 160 -1.10 -17.16 -3.69
N SER A 161 0.06 -17.62 -4.19
CA SER A 161 0.12 -18.76 -5.12
C SER A 161 -0.45 -20.05 -4.52
N ILE A 162 -0.15 -20.34 -3.26
CA ILE A 162 -0.66 -21.54 -2.57
C ILE A 162 -2.18 -21.46 -2.38
N VAL A 163 -2.69 -20.31 -1.92
CA VAL A 163 -4.10 -20.15 -1.55
C VAL A 163 -4.98 -19.93 -2.79
N HIS A 164 -4.59 -19.02 -3.68
CA HIS A 164 -5.42 -18.58 -4.81
C HIS A 164 -4.98 -19.11 -6.17
N LYS A 165 -3.96 -19.99 -6.22
CA LYS A 165 -3.50 -20.65 -7.45
C LYS A 165 -2.98 -19.70 -8.54
N VAL A 166 -2.59 -18.49 -8.18
CA VAL A 166 -1.93 -17.56 -9.10
C VAL A 166 -0.48 -18.02 -9.29
N THR A 167 -0.18 -18.64 -10.43
CA THR A 167 1.08 -19.37 -10.67
C THR A 167 1.82 -18.93 -11.94
N GLY A 168 1.43 -17.82 -12.56
CA GLY A 168 2.18 -17.21 -13.65
C GLY A 168 3.52 -16.65 -13.19
N SER A 169 4.14 -15.80 -13.99
CA SER A 169 5.41 -15.17 -13.64
C SER A 169 5.26 -14.33 -12.36
N SER A 170 6.17 -14.52 -11.40
CA SER A 170 6.10 -13.81 -10.12
C SER A 170 7.34 -12.91 -9.91
N ARG A 171 7.10 -11.69 -9.39
CA ARG A 171 8.13 -10.74 -8.97
C ARG A 171 7.76 -10.09 -7.66
N THR A 172 8.75 -9.87 -6.81
CA THR A 172 8.60 -9.12 -5.56
C THR A 172 9.56 -7.95 -5.56
N PHE A 173 9.03 -6.77 -5.32
CA PHE A 173 9.79 -5.54 -5.09
C PHE A 173 9.85 -5.25 -3.60
N MET A 174 11.01 -4.82 -3.12
CA MET A 174 11.22 -4.38 -1.75
C MET A 174 11.57 -2.90 -1.74
N GLY A 175 11.11 -2.18 -0.74
CA GLY A 175 11.50 -0.79 -0.56
C GLY A 175 10.35 0.18 -0.36
N GLU A 176 9.64 0.06 0.74
CA GLU A 176 8.66 1.05 1.19
C GLU A 176 7.61 1.41 0.10
N GLU A 177 7.22 2.66 0.00
CA GLU A 177 6.21 3.15 -0.94
C GLU A 177 6.59 2.90 -2.40
N GLY A 178 7.87 3.03 -2.72
CA GLY A 178 8.39 2.81 -4.08
C GLY A 178 8.20 1.40 -4.59
N SER A 179 8.10 0.40 -3.71
CA SER A 179 7.90 -0.99 -4.12
C SER A 179 6.49 -1.22 -4.71
N GLY A 180 5.46 -0.60 -4.12
CA GLY A 180 4.10 -0.64 -4.65
C GLY A 180 3.98 0.05 -6.02
N LEU A 181 4.64 1.20 -6.18
CA LEU A 181 4.75 1.90 -7.45
C LEU A 181 5.43 1.03 -8.52
N SER A 182 6.62 0.50 -8.22
CA SER A 182 7.40 -0.35 -9.15
C SER A 182 6.66 -1.63 -9.53
N ALA A 183 5.88 -2.19 -8.60
CA ALA A 183 5.05 -3.37 -8.88
C ALA A 183 3.98 -3.05 -9.93
N ILE A 184 3.24 -1.95 -9.77
CA ILE A 184 2.19 -1.54 -10.69
C ILE A 184 2.78 -1.12 -12.04
N GLU A 185 3.85 -0.33 -12.05
CA GLU A 185 4.56 0.08 -13.26
C GLU A 185 5.03 -1.14 -14.07
N THR A 186 5.65 -2.12 -13.40
CA THR A 186 6.12 -3.36 -14.04
C THR A 186 4.96 -4.17 -14.63
N ALA A 187 3.88 -4.38 -13.87
CA ALA A 187 2.71 -5.12 -14.33
C ALA A 187 2.07 -4.44 -15.56
N ALA A 188 1.87 -3.12 -15.47
CA ALA A 188 1.32 -2.33 -16.57
C ALA A 188 2.21 -2.36 -17.83
N ALA A 189 3.53 -2.22 -17.67
CA ALA A 189 4.47 -2.30 -18.79
C ALA A 189 4.44 -3.66 -19.49
N ARG A 190 4.39 -4.77 -18.74
CA ARG A 190 4.30 -6.12 -19.30
C ARG A 190 3.01 -6.32 -20.09
N ILE A 191 1.88 -5.79 -19.59
CA ILE A 191 0.59 -5.87 -20.31
C ILE A 191 0.62 -5.00 -21.56
N ARG A 192 1.11 -3.74 -21.47
CA ARG A 192 1.22 -2.84 -22.63
C ARG A 192 2.04 -3.43 -23.77
N THR A 193 3.13 -4.11 -23.44
CA THR A 193 4.03 -4.74 -24.43
C THR A 193 3.55 -6.10 -24.92
N GLY A 194 2.45 -6.64 -24.38
CA GLY A 194 1.92 -7.96 -24.73
C GLY A 194 2.69 -9.14 -24.16
N GLN A 195 3.57 -8.91 -23.17
CA GLN A 195 4.27 -9.98 -22.45
C GLN A 195 3.35 -10.70 -21.45
N SER A 196 2.29 -10.03 -21.01
CA SER A 196 1.24 -10.58 -20.17
C SER A 196 -0.11 -10.08 -20.66
N THR A 197 -1.17 -10.83 -20.42
CA THR A 197 -2.55 -10.40 -20.69
C THR A 197 -3.24 -9.88 -19.43
N HIS A 198 -2.81 -10.36 -18.26
CA HIS A 198 -3.39 -10.00 -16.98
C HIS A 198 -2.41 -10.24 -15.83
N ALA A 199 -2.53 -9.48 -14.78
CA ALA A 199 -1.64 -9.54 -13.62
C ALA A 199 -2.39 -9.19 -12.32
N LEU A 200 -2.05 -9.90 -11.25
CA LEU A 200 -2.41 -9.56 -9.88
C LEU A 200 -1.26 -8.73 -9.28
N VAL A 201 -1.56 -7.51 -8.84
CA VAL A 201 -0.53 -6.60 -8.35
C VAL A 201 -0.98 -5.87 -7.09
N GLY A 202 -0.09 -5.74 -6.14
CA GLY A 202 -0.42 -5.04 -4.89
C GLY A 202 0.61 -5.23 -3.80
N GLY A 203 0.20 -4.94 -2.57
CA GLY A 203 1.04 -5.08 -1.39
C GLY A 203 0.22 -5.07 -0.11
N SER A 204 0.90 -5.24 1.01
CA SER A 204 0.28 -5.21 2.34
C SER A 204 1.28 -4.75 3.39
N TYR A 205 0.76 -4.16 4.46
CA TYR A 205 1.52 -3.68 5.59
C TYR A 205 0.74 -3.86 6.89
N ASN A 206 1.43 -4.26 7.96
CA ASN A 206 0.87 -4.32 9.31
C ASN A 206 1.55 -3.27 10.18
N ALA A 207 0.82 -2.21 10.54
CA ALA A 207 1.29 -1.17 11.43
C ALA A 207 1.17 -1.56 12.91
N GLU A 208 0.38 -2.58 13.23
CA GLU A 208 0.08 -3.02 14.60
C GLU A 208 1.13 -4.00 15.11
N HIS A 209 2.40 -3.63 14.95
CA HIS A 209 3.54 -4.42 15.40
C HIS A 209 4.67 -3.52 15.92
N PHE A 210 5.25 -3.86 17.08
CA PHE A 210 6.23 -3.01 17.76
C PHE A 210 7.50 -2.75 16.94
N ASP A 211 7.99 -3.73 16.19
CA ASP A 211 9.19 -3.53 15.37
C ASP A 211 8.93 -2.62 14.16
N MET A 212 7.71 -2.60 13.61
CA MET A 212 7.30 -1.67 12.56
C MET A 212 7.23 -0.24 13.10
N ILE A 213 6.66 -0.06 14.30
CA ILE A 213 6.66 1.22 15.01
C ILE A 213 8.10 1.66 15.31
N LEU A 214 8.93 0.79 15.87
CA LEU A 214 10.33 1.06 16.16
C LEU A 214 11.12 1.46 14.93
N GLY A 215 10.92 0.77 13.81
CA GLY A 215 11.60 1.09 12.54
C GLY A 215 11.28 2.50 12.04
N HIS A 216 10.03 2.91 12.09
CA HIS A 216 9.63 4.26 11.73
C HIS A 216 10.11 5.31 12.74
N GLU A 217 10.10 5.01 14.03
CA GLU A 217 10.60 5.90 15.08
C GLU A 217 12.10 6.14 14.95
N LEU A 218 12.89 5.09 14.72
CA LEU A 218 14.32 5.24 14.46
C LEU A 218 14.63 6.05 13.20
N GLY A 219 13.70 6.07 12.23
CA GLY A 219 13.74 6.94 11.06
C GLY A 219 13.27 8.36 11.32
N GLY A 220 12.77 8.68 12.53
CA GLY A 220 12.24 10.00 12.88
C GLY A 220 10.94 10.35 12.15
N LEU A 221 10.16 9.36 11.72
CA LEU A 221 9.01 9.56 10.85
C LEU A 221 7.68 9.67 11.59
N LEU A 222 7.56 9.08 12.79
CA LEU A 222 6.28 8.99 13.51
C LEU A 222 5.88 10.32 14.16
N LYS A 223 4.57 10.57 14.14
CA LYS A 223 3.95 11.66 14.89
C LYS A 223 3.82 11.27 16.37
N HIS A 224 4.28 12.15 17.30
CA HIS A 224 4.33 11.85 18.74
C HIS A 224 3.14 12.39 19.54
N ASP A 225 2.41 13.37 19.02
CA ASP A 225 1.37 14.12 19.73
C ASP A 225 -0.06 13.74 19.28
N GLY A 226 -0.28 12.45 19.00
CA GLY A 226 -1.57 11.92 18.62
C GLY A 226 -1.90 12.10 17.13
N TRP A 227 -3.19 12.04 16.77
CA TRP A 227 -3.65 12.18 15.40
C TRP A 227 -4.02 13.64 15.08
N ALA A 228 -3.79 14.02 13.83
CA ALA A 228 -4.28 15.27 13.23
C ALA A 228 -4.60 15.04 11.75
N PRO A 229 -5.41 15.89 11.10
CA PRO A 229 -5.62 15.86 9.65
C PRO A 229 -4.28 15.91 8.90
N LEU A 230 -4.20 15.19 7.77
CA LEU A 230 -2.93 14.91 7.09
C LEU A 230 -2.11 16.18 6.79
N TRP A 231 -2.74 17.16 6.17
CA TRP A 231 -2.07 18.38 5.69
C TRP A 231 -1.78 19.41 6.79
N SER A 232 -2.29 19.18 8.00
CA SER A 232 -2.04 20.01 9.19
C SER A 232 -0.94 19.49 10.10
N ARG A 233 -0.23 18.41 9.71
CA ARG A 233 0.78 17.78 10.55
C ARG A 233 2.14 18.45 10.50
N ASP A 234 2.36 19.39 9.60
CA ASP A 234 3.62 20.13 9.49
C ASP A 234 3.96 20.85 10.81
N GLY A 235 5.21 20.69 11.25
CA GLY A 235 5.68 21.23 12.53
C GLY A 235 5.14 20.53 13.79
N SER A 236 4.37 19.43 13.67
CA SER A 236 3.97 18.62 14.82
C SER A 236 5.16 17.89 15.46
N ALA A 237 5.02 17.45 16.72
CA ALA A 237 6.07 16.70 17.40
C ALA A 237 6.34 15.37 16.68
N GLY A 238 7.61 15.03 16.49
CA GLY A 238 8.07 13.88 15.71
C GLY A 238 8.06 14.16 14.21
N GLY A 239 7.88 13.14 13.37
CA GLY A 239 7.99 13.20 11.92
C GLY A 239 6.68 13.36 11.14
N GLY A 240 5.52 13.38 11.84
CA GLY A 240 4.20 13.65 11.24
C GLY A 240 3.45 12.43 10.70
N MET A 241 4.10 11.30 10.45
CA MET A 241 3.47 10.08 9.93
C MET A 241 2.59 9.40 10.99
N VAL A 242 1.40 8.96 10.61
CA VAL A 242 0.54 8.06 11.37
C VAL A 242 0.31 6.81 10.53
N SER A 243 0.78 5.68 11.01
CA SER A 243 0.74 4.41 10.27
C SER A 243 -0.63 3.74 10.33
N GLY A 244 -0.92 2.89 9.34
CA GLY A 244 -2.13 2.08 9.30
C GLY A 244 -1.88 0.69 8.74
N SER A 245 -2.69 -0.27 9.14
CA SER A 245 -2.64 -1.65 8.67
C SER A 245 -3.56 -1.86 7.48
N GLY A 246 -3.10 -2.63 6.49
CA GLY A 246 -3.95 -3.01 5.37
C GLY A 246 -3.27 -3.85 4.30
N GLY A 247 -4.09 -4.33 3.38
CA GLY A 247 -3.67 -5.01 2.16
C GLY A 247 -4.46 -4.50 0.97
N VAL A 248 -3.80 -4.28 -0.15
CA VAL A 248 -4.44 -3.80 -1.38
C VAL A 248 -3.89 -4.56 -2.58
N PHE A 249 -4.76 -5.17 -3.33
CA PHE A 249 -4.44 -5.82 -4.59
C PHE A 249 -5.39 -5.39 -5.70
N LEU A 250 -4.86 -5.35 -6.91
CA LEU A 250 -5.56 -5.00 -8.13
C LEU A 250 -5.39 -6.12 -9.15
N VAL A 251 -6.40 -6.38 -9.94
CA VAL A 251 -6.27 -7.14 -11.18
C VAL A 251 -6.16 -6.14 -12.32
N LEU A 252 -5.01 -6.16 -12.99
CA LEU A 252 -4.76 -5.39 -14.22
C LEU A 252 -4.90 -6.32 -15.42
N GLU A 253 -5.56 -5.86 -16.47
CA GLU A 253 -5.73 -6.61 -17.72
C GLU A 253 -5.46 -5.74 -18.94
N SER A 254 -5.09 -6.38 -20.05
CA SER A 254 -5.25 -5.70 -21.34
C SER A 254 -6.75 -5.51 -21.64
N ALA A 255 -7.12 -4.37 -22.20
CA ALA A 255 -8.52 -4.07 -22.52
C ALA A 255 -9.16 -5.15 -23.40
N ASP A 256 -8.40 -5.72 -24.35
CA ASP A 256 -8.85 -6.81 -25.21
C ASP A 256 -9.14 -8.10 -24.43
N HIS A 257 -8.31 -8.44 -23.44
CA HIS A 257 -8.54 -9.62 -22.58
C HIS A 257 -9.77 -9.42 -21.72
N ALA A 258 -9.90 -8.26 -21.08
CA ALA A 258 -11.06 -7.89 -20.28
C ALA A 258 -12.37 -7.93 -21.10
N ALA A 259 -12.35 -7.34 -22.30
CA ALA A 259 -13.50 -7.34 -23.21
C ALA A 259 -13.91 -8.75 -23.65
N LYS A 260 -12.95 -9.62 -24.00
CA LYS A 260 -13.24 -11.01 -24.43
C LYS A 260 -13.93 -11.84 -23.36
N ARG A 261 -13.65 -11.60 -22.09
CA ARG A 261 -14.33 -12.30 -20.99
C ARG A 261 -15.53 -11.54 -20.41
N GLY A 262 -15.89 -10.38 -21.00
CA GLY A 262 -17.00 -9.57 -20.52
C GLY A 262 -16.77 -8.93 -19.13
N ALA A 263 -15.52 -8.66 -18.76
CA ALA A 263 -15.18 -8.08 -17.50
C ALA A 263 -15.65 -6.63 -17.36
N ARG A 264 -16.10 -6.26 -16.16
CA ARG A 264 -16.20 -4.86 -15.79
C ARG A 264 -14.79 -4.26 -15.70
N ALA A 265 -14.63 -3.03 -16.15
CA ALA A 265 -13.41 -2.27 -15.93
C ALA A 265 -13.73 -0.99 -15.16
N TYR A 266 -12.93 -0.70 -14.13
CA TYR A 266 -13.05 0.50 -13.29
C TYR A 266 -12.48 1.74 -14.01
N ALA A 267 -11.27 1.62 -14.50
CA ALA A 267 -10.55 2.69 -15.18
C ALA A 267 -9.41 2.12 -16.04
N GLU A 268 -8.97 2.88 -17.04
CA GLU A 268 -7.72 2.66 -17.75
C GLU A 268 -6.57 3.29 -16.98
N VAL A 269 -5.45 2.58 -16.82
CA VAL A 269 -4.17 3.12 -16.36
C VAL A 269 -3.45 3.70 -17.57
N ALA A 270 -3.66 4.98 -17.86
CA ALA A 270 -3.22 5.64 -19.09
C ALA A 270 -1.73 5.99 -19.05
N GLY A 271 -1.19 6.44 -17.92
CA GLY A 271 0.20 6.81 -17.74
C GLY A 271 0.71 6.45 -16.36
N ILE A 272 2.01 6.18 -16.25
CA ILE A 272 2.74 6.04 -14.98
C ILE A 272 4.10 6.66 -15.20
N GLU A 273 4.47 7.57 -14.33
CA GLU A 273 5.78 8.21 -14.28
C GLU A 273 6.39 8.04 -12.90
N SER A 274 7.67 7.72 -12.85
CA SER A 274 8.38 7.47 -11.59
C SER A 274 9.76 8.10 -11.58
N ALA A 275 10.22 8.49 -10.41
CA ALA A 275 11.57 8.98 -10.17
C ALA A 275 12.10 8.49 -8.83
N GLN A 276 13.41 8.57 -8.68
CA GLN A 276 14.09 8.39 -7.41
C GLN A 276 15.18 9.43 -7.29
N ILE A 277 14.89 10.51 -6.56
CA ILE A 277 15.84 11.59 -6.36
C ILE A 277 16.49 11.56 -4.98
N ARG A 278 17.69 12.11 -4.87
CA ARG A 278 18.36 12.30 -3.57
C ARG A 278 17.75 13.47 -2.84
N ARG A 279 17.38 13.26 -1.57
CA ARG A 279 16.69 14.29 -0.75
C ARG A 279 17.56 15.47 -0.34
N ASP A 280 18.88 15.29 -0.33
CA ASP A 280 19.84 16.27 0.20
C ASP A 280 20.05 17.52 -0.68
N ASN A 281 19.76 17.46 -2.00
CA ASN A 281 20.04 18.54 -2.94
C ASN A 281 18.97 18.77 -4.03
N ALA A 282 17.81 18.13 -3.91
CA ALA A 282 16.80 18.18 -4.96
C ALA A 282 15.61 19.05 -4.57
N ASP A 283 15.06 19.75 -5.55
CA ASP A 283 13.75 20.39 -5.46
C ASP A 283 12.67 19.31 -5.62
N LEU A 284 12.31 18.67 -4.50
CA LEU A 284 11.33 17.62 -4.47
C LEU A 284 9.96 18.08 -4.97
N ALA A 285 9.53 19.28 -4.60
CA ALA A 285 8.25 19.84 -5.03
C ALA A 285 8.19 20.02 -6.55
N ASN A 286 9.27 20.53 -7.16
CA ASN A 286 9.33 20.65 -8.61
C ASN A 286 9.37 19.28 -9.30
N THR A 287 10.10 18.30 -8.75
CA THR A 287 10.11 16.93 -9.30
C THR A 287 8.72 16.30 -9.29
N ILE A 288 7.98 16.43 -8.18
CA ILE A 288 6.60 15.92 -8.09
C ILE A 288 5.71 16.60 -9.12
N ARG A 289 5.82 17.93 -9.25
CA ARG A 289 5.05 18.69 -10.23
C ARG A 289 5.34 18.23 -11.66
N GLU A 290 6.61 18.00 -12.02
CA GLU A 290 7.02 17.49 -13.33
C GLU A 290 6.47 16.08 -13.59
N LEU A 291 6.51 15.17 -12.62
CA LEU A 291 5.94 13.83 -12.73
C LEU A 291 4.42 13.88 -12.94
N VAL A 292 3.71 14.72 -12.21
CA VAL A 292 2.26 14.92 -12.37
C VAL A 292 1.92 15.42 -13.77
N LEU A 293 2.65 16.43 -14.26
CA LEU A 293 2.45 16.97 -15.61
C LEU A 293 2.80 15.93 -16.69
N ALA A 294 3.91 15.20 -16.54
CA ALA A 294 4.30 14.16 -17.48
C ALA A 294 3.26 13.04 -17.55
N ALA A 295 2.76 12.56 -16.40
CA ALA A 295 1.71 11.56 -16.35
C ALA A 295 0.39 12.06 -16.98
N ASN A 296 0.13 13.37 -16.99
CA ASN A 296 -1.07 14.01 -17.51
C ASN A 296 -0.86 14.73 -18.88
N ASP A 297 0.02 14.22 -19.72
CA ASP A 297 0.27 14.75 -21.07
C ASP A 297 0.62 16.25 -21.08
N GLY A 298 1.32 16.74 -20.06
CA GLY A 298 1.73 18.14 -19.90
C GLY A 298 0.65 19.08 -19.38
N LYS A 299 -0.52 18.56 -18.98
CA LYS A 299 -1.66 19.36 -18.49
C LYS A 299 -1.76 19.33 -16.98
N GLU A 300 -2.26 20.41 -16.40
CA GLU A 300 -2.63 20.45 -14.99
C GLU A 300 -3.85 19.56 -14.73
N PRO A 301 -3.79 18.66 -13.71
CA PRO A 301 -4.93 17.81 -13.38
C PRO A 301 -5.99 18.60 -12.60
N SER A 302 -7.25 18.28 -12.84
CA SER A 302 -8.36 18.83 -12.05
C SER A 302 -8.50 18.12 -10.69
N TYR A 303 -8.15 16.83 -10.63
CA TYR A 303 -8.34 16.00 -9.43
C TYR A 303 -7.16 15.04 -9.20
N VAL A 304 -6.70 15.00 -7.95
CA VAL A 304 -5.57 14.17 -7.51
C VAL A 304 -5.96 13.35 -6.27
N VAL A 305 -5.64 12.06 -6.28
CA VAL A 305 -5.67 11.20 -5.09
C VAL A 305 -4.24 10.99 -4.60
N SER A 306 -3.93 11.60 -3.47
CA SER A 306 -2.58 11.63 -2.91
C SER A 306 -2.38 10.50 -1.90
N GLY A 307 -1.31 9.73 -2.10
CA GLY A 307 -0.80 8.75 -1.16
C GLY A 307 0.15 9.32 -0.09
N ALA A 308 0.12 10.64 0.15
CA ALA A 308 0.99 11.31 1.11
C ALA A 308 1.04 10.59 2.47
N SER A 309 2.27 10.42 2.99
CA SER A 309 2.50 9.62 4.21
C SER A 309 2.22 10.39 5.51
N GLY A 310 2.28 11.72 5.47
CA GLY A 310 2.32 12.59 6.64
C GLY A 310 3.74 12.90 7.13
N ALA A 311 4.78 12.24 6.60
CA ALA A 311 6.16 12.60 6.87
C ALA A 311 6.45 14.04 6.39
N HIS A 312 7.00 14.90 7.28
CA HIS A 312 7.00 16.35 7.11
C HIS A 312 7.54 16.80 5.75
N ASP A 313 8.79 16.48 5.43
CA ASP A 313 9.45 16.96 4.21
C ASP A 313 8.77 16.45 2.94
N ALA A 314 8.45 15.17 2.89
CA ALA A 314 7.82 14.55 1.72
C ALA A 314 6.40 15.09 1.49
N THR A 315 5.60 15.18 2.57
CA THR A 315 4.21 15.65 2.50
C THR A 315 4.13 17.15 2.24
N GLY A 316 5.03 17.94 2.83
CA GLY A 316 5.14 19.39 2.59
C GLY A 316 5.52 19.71 1.14
N ALA A 317 6.47 18.96 0.57
CA ALA A 317 6.86 19.10 -0.83
C ALA A 317 5.72 18.70 -1.79
N GLU A 318 5.02 17.59 -1.50
CA GLU A 318 3.87 17.18 -2.29
C GLU A 318 2.75 18.22 -2.25
N LYS A 319 2.41 18.71 -1.06
CA LYS A 319 1.41 19.78 -0.90
C LYS A 319 1.78 21.03 -1.70
N THR A 320 3.04 21.45 -1.64
CA THR A 320 3.54 22.60 -2.40
C THR A 320 3.37 22.40 -3.91
N ALA A 321 3.69 21.21 -4.42
CA ALA A 321 3.51 20.87 -5.83
C ALA A 321 2.03 20.88 -6.26
N LEU A 322 1.14 20.30 -5.45
CA LEU A 322 -0.30 20.23 -5.74
C LEU A 322 -0.99 21.59 -5.66
N ASP A 323 -0.60 22.42 -4.69
CA ASP A 323 -1.10 23.80 -4.58
C ASP A 323 -0.65 24.67 -5.79
N ALA A 324 0.57 24.48 -6.28
CA ALA A 324 1.06 25.17 -7.48
C ALA A 324 0.33 24.74 -8.77
N LEU A 325 -0.17 23.52 -8.83
CA LEU A 325 -1.00 23.01 -9.93
C LEU A 325 -2.48 23.38 -9.80
N SER A 326 -2.87 24.08 -8.74
CA SER A 326 -4.27 24.46 -8.46
C SER A 326 -5.27 23.30 -8.46
N SER A 327 -4.81 22.08 -8.31
CA SER A 327 -5.62 20.86 -8.33
C SER A 327 -6.51 20.74 -7.08
N ALA A 328 -7.67 20.10 -7.22
CA ALA A 328 -8.35 19.53 -6.07
C ALA A 328 -7.69 18.20 -5.71
N TYR A 329 -7.27 18.01 -4.46
CA TYR A 329 -6.60 16.77 -4.04
C TYR A 329 -7.20 16.18 -2.78
N ARG A 330 -6.97 14.88 -2.55
CA ARG A 330 -7.41 14.13 -1.36
C ARG A 330 -6.25 13.33 -0.79
N GLY A 331 -5.89 13.62 0.45
CA GLY A 331 -4.84 12.90 1.19
C GLY A 331 -5.39 11.69 1.92
N ILE A 332 -5.29 10.52 1.32
CA ILE A 332 -6.00 9.32 1.78
C ILE A 332 -5.54 8.80 3.14
N SER A 333 -4.28 9.03 3.53
CA SER A 333 -3.74 8.57 4.82
C SER A 333 -4.42 9.22 6.03
N GLY A 334 -5.21 10.27 5.82
CA GLY A 334 -6.04 10.87 6.87
C GLY A 334 -7.07 9.89 7.46
N LEU A 335 -7.61 8.99 6.64
CA LEU A 335 -8.61 8.00 7.07
C LEU A 335 -8.04 6.60 7.30
N THR A 336 -6.99 6.22 6.58
CA THR A 336 -6.49 4.84 6.59
C THR A 336 -5.14 4.67 7.29
N GLY A 337 -4.48 5.78 7.62
CA GLY A 337 -3.06 5.75 7.97
C GLY A 337 -2.18 5.45 6.76
N HIS A 338 -0.87 5.52 6.97
CA HIS A 338 0.12 5.22 5.94
C HIS A 338 0.44 3.71 5.93
N MET A 339 0.35 3.08 4.76
CA MET A 339 0.47 1.63 4.57
C MET A 339 1.70 1.21 3.76
N ARG A 340 2.78 1.98 3.77
CA ARG A 340 4.06 1.68 3.08
C ARG A 340 3.88 1.06 1.69
N GLU A 341 4.19 -0.23 1.53
CA GLU A 341 4.15 -0.96 0.26
C GLU A 341 2.76 -1.01 -0.38
N ALA A 342 1.71 -0.94 0.43
CA ALA A 342 0.32 -0.91 -0.03
C ALA A 342 -0.21 0.50 -0.34
N GLN A 343 0.54 1.56 -0.05
CA GLN A 343 0.05 2.94 -0.12
C GLN A 343 -0.28 3.38 -1.55
N PHE A 344 0.62 3.14 -2.51
CA PHE A 344 0.34 3.47 -3.91
C PHE A 344 -0.76 2.59 -4.53
N PRO A 345 -0.77 1.27 -4.33
CA PRO A 345 -1.92 0.43 -4.67
C PRO A 345 -3.25 0.93 -4.12
N LEU A 346 -3.28 1.41 -2.85
CA LEU A 346 -4.49 1.97 -2.24
C LEU A 346 -4.95 3.26 -2.95
N ALA A 347 -4.02 4.19 -3.17
CA ALA A 347 -4.34 5.45 -3.85
C ALA A 347 -4.85 5.19 -5.27
N LEU A 348 -4.24 4.24 -5.99
CA LEU A 348 -4.67 3.84 -7.33
C LEU A 348 -6.06 3.18 -7.34
N ALA A 349 -6.33 2.29 -6.37
CA ALA A 349 -7.63 1.66 -6.21
C ALA A 349 -8.73 2.69 -5.93
N LEU A 350 -8.51 3.60 -4.99
CA LEU A 350 -9.46 4.65 -4.63
C LEU A 350 -9.71 5.62 -5.80
N ALA A 351 -8.67 6.02 -6.52
CA ALA A 351 -8.82 6.85 -7.71
C ALA A 351 -9.61 6.12 -8.81
N ALA A 352 -9.38 4.82 -9.01
CA ALA A 352 -10.13 4.01 -9.97
C ALA A 352 -11.63 3.93 -9.61
N ILE A 353 -11.95 3.77 -8.32
CA ILE A 353 -13.33 3.78 -7.83
C ILE A 353 -13.98 5.15 -8.09
N SER A 354 -13.27 6.24 -7.81
CA SER A 354 -13.76 7.60 -8.01
C SER A 354 -14.02 7.89 -9.51
N VAL A 355 -13.10 7.53 -10.39
CA VAL A 355 -13.27 7.65 -11.85
C VAL A 355 -14.43 6.80 -12.38
N TRP A 356 -14.58 5.59 -11.88
CA TRP A 356 -15.69 4.69 -12.24
C TRP A 356 -17.04 5.25 -11.82
N LYS A 357 -17.14 5.78 -10.61
CA LYS A 357 -18.35 6.45 -10.09
C LYS A 357 -18.61 7.79 -10.81
N GLY A 358 -17.58 8.41 -11.36
CA GLY A 358 -17.65 9.74 -11.98
C GLY A 358 -17.72 10.89 -10.98
N GLU A 359 -17.33 10.63 -9.73
CA GLU A 359 -17.46 11.56 -8.60
C GLU A 359 -16.14 11.61 -7.81
N ALA A 360 -15.73 12.82 -7.43
CA ALA A 360 -14.62 13.02 -6.53
C ALA A 360 -15.01 12.68 -5.08
N PHE A 361 -14.06 12.23 -4.29
CA PHE A 361 -14.24 12.09 -2.85
C PHE A 361 -14.52 13.45 -2.19
N ALA A 362 -15.22 13.43 -1.08
CA ALA A 362 -15.40 14.63 -0.26
C ALA A 362 -14.05 15.12 0.28
N PRO A 363 -13.87 16.43 0.55
CA PRO A 363 -12.71 16.92 1.27
C PRO A 363 -12.57 16.23 2.63
N LEU A 364 -11.37 15.71 2.88
CA LEU A 364 -11.00 15.01 4.13
C LEU A 364 -10.36 15.95 5.15
N ASP A 365 -9.93 17.12 4.69
CA ASP A 365 -9.25 18.15 5.45
C ASP A 365 -9.76 19.53 5.00
N ALA A 366 -9.78 20.50 5.90
CA ALA A 366 -10.23 21.87 5.61
C ALA A 366 -9.39 22.58 4.54
N SER A 367 -8.14 22.13 4.29
CA SER A 367 -7.28 22.68 3.24
C SER A 367 -7.57 22.12 1.84
N GLU A 368 -8.36 21.05 1.75
CA GLU A 368 -8.69 20.41 0.48
C GLU A 368 -9.87 21.11 -0.21
N LYS A 369 -9.71 21.45 -1.49
CA LYS A 369 -10.74 22.14 -2.27
C LYS A 369 -11.77 21.14 -2.82
N ASP A 370 -12.99 21.60 -3.06
CA ASP A 370 -13.97 20.84 -3.82
C ASP A 370 -13.49 20.67 -5.28
N ALA A 371 -13.72 19.50 -5.85
CA ALA A 371 -13.35 19.21 -7.24
C ALA A 371 -14.30 19.85 -8.27
N GLY A 372 -15.42 20.41 -7.83
CA GLY A 372 -16.29 21.28 -8.64
C GLY A 372 -17.16 20.59 -9.70
N GLY A 373 -17.29 19.26 -9.69
CA GLY A 373 -18.15 18.56 -10.65
C GLY A 373 -17.79 17.10 -10.91
N PRO A 374 -18.42 16.48 -11.92
CA PRO A 374 -18.12 15.10 -12.27
C PRO A 374 -16.69 14.97 -12.80
N ILE A 375 -16.04 13.85 -12.47
CA ILE A 375 -14.69 13.52 -12.93
C ILE A 375 -14.73 12.39 -13.95
N SER A 376 -13.84 12.46 -14.94
CA SER A 376 -13.59 11.37 -15.91
C SER A 376 -12.14 10.89 -15.89
N GLU A 377 -11.29 11.60 -15.17
CA GLU A 377 -9.88 11.26 -14.99
C GLU A 377 -9.40 11.66 -13.58
N ALA A 378 -8.38 11.02 -13.10
CA ALA A 378 -7.72 11.34 -11.85
C ALA A 378 -6.21 11.10 -11.99
N ILE A 379 -5.41 11.92 -11.33
CA ILE A 379 -4.01 11.63 -11.09
C ILE A 379 -3.86 11.04 -9.70
N VAL A 380 -2.97 10.06 -9.58
CA VAL A 380 -2.55 9.49 -8.31
C VAL A 380 -1.12 9.89 -8.07
N THR A 381 -0.79 10.31 -6.84
CA THR A 381 0.58 10.62 -6.44
C THR A 381 1.04 9.74 -5.31
N ILE A 382 2.35 9.48 -5.26
CA ILE A 382 3.04 8.89 -4.13
C ILE A 382 4.40 9.58 -3.96
N VAL A 383 4.70 9.94 -2.75
CA VAL A 383 6.01 10.49 -2.37
C VAL A 383 6.50 9.71 -1.17
N GLY A 384 7.51 8.88 -1.36
CA GLY A 384 8.09 8.10 -0.29
C GLY A 384 8.75 8.99 0.76
N ALA A 385 8.64 8.61 2.02
CA ALA A 385 9.20 9.37 3.13
C ALA A 385 10.71 9.60 2.97
N THR A 386 11.43 8.63 2.44
CA THR A 386 12.89 8.68 2.26
C THR A 386 13.33 8.73 0.80
N ARG A 387 12.56 8.14 -0.11
CA ARG A 387 12.88 7.98 -1.54
C ARG A 387 11.67 7.51 -2.32
N ALA A 388 11.78 7.57 -3.63
CA ALA A 388 10.80 7.20 -4.64
C ALA A 388 9.59 8.15 -4.70
N GLU A 389 9.39 8.69 -5.89
CA GLU A 389 8.27 9.54 -6.26
C GLU A 389 7.58 8.95 -7.49
N GLY A 390 6.28 9.14 -7.59
CA GLY A 390 5.55 8.71 -8.76
C GLY A 390 4.19 9.35 -8.92
N ALA A 391 3.74 9.35 -10.15
CA ALA A 391 2.40 9.76 -10.53
C ALA A 391 1.80 8.77 -11.54
N ALA A 392 0.49 8.53 -11.45
CA ALA A 392 -0.22 7.73 -12.44
C ALA A 392 -1.50 8.43 -12.86
N LYS A 393 -1.84 8.27 -14.15
CA LYS A 393 -3.09 8.77 -14.73
C LYS A 393 -4.10 7.63 -14.88
N LEU A 394 -5.28 7.85 -14.34
CA LEU A 394 -6.44 7.01 -14.56
C LEU A 394 -7.49 7.77 -15.39
N VAL A 395 -8.08 7.09 -16.35
CA VAL A 395 -9.14 7.66 -17.19
C VAL A 395 -10.33 6.70 -17.27
N ARG A 396 -11.51 7.28 -17.42
CA ARG A 396 -12.75 6.54 -17.58
C ARG A 396 -12.74 5.80 -18.92
N ILE A 397 -13.31 4.60 -18.94
CA ILE A 397 -13.43 3.73 -20.11
C ILE A 397 -14.76 3.99 -20.81
#